data_41d38e14a71eea7bc2c113831f93549c
#
_entry.id   41d38e14a71eea7bc2c113831f93549c
#
_cell.length_a   1.000
_cell.length_b   1.000
_cell.length_c   1.000
_cell.angle_alpha   90.00
_cell.angle_beta   90.00
_cell.angle_gamma   90.00
#
_symmetry.space_group_name_H-M   'P 1'
#
loop_
_entity.id
_entity.type
_entity.pdbx_description
1 polymer ?
#
loop_
_entity_poly.entity_id
_entity_poly.type
_entity_poly.pdbx_seq_one_letter_code
_entity_poly.pdbx_strand_id
1 'polypeptide(L)'
;MATKNNTIVNRIIVTPDKHFPLHDKKAIRVVCKAIELVKPDSYIDLGDTGEWEMFSNHYWKDREKPPLEVLIPMLNKEVKAVNKGMDVIDKSLDKVNCKKRYFIQGNHELWLDNFVVKHPYLPEFNTYDALRLKERGYEYWPYISTKKLKIGKLNFTHGDYVPIHHAKKHLASYK
;
A
#
# COMPACT_ATOMS: atom_id res chain seq x y z
N MET A 1 35.51 -31.26 -6.40
CA MET A 1 34.08 -31.22 -6.05
C MET A 1 33.61 -29.78 -6.17
N ALA A 2 32.76 -29.45 -7.16
CA ALA A 2 32.27 -28.12 -7.36
C ALA A 2 31.11 -27.86 -6.35
N THR A 3 31.31 -26.93 -5.42
CA THR A 3 30.27 -26.46 -4.52
C THR A 3 29.21 -25.77 -5.37
N LYS A 4 28.04 -26.40 -5.51
CA LYS A 4 26.85 -25.74 -6.09
C LYS A 4 26.52 -24.56 -5.19
N ASN A 5 26.88 -23.35 -5.63
CA ASN A 5 26.32 -22.12 -5.04
C ASN A 5 24.81 -22.15 -5.28
N ASN A 6 24.04 -22.59 -4.29
CA ASN A 6 22.60 -22.43 -4.28
C ASN A 6 22.29 -20.94 -4.15
N THR A 7 22.18 -20.25 -5.28
CA THR A 7 21.68 -18.88 -5.32
C THR A 7 20.21 -18.92 -4.88
N ILE A 8 19.92 -18.46 -3.67
CA ILE A 8 18.53 -18.32 -3.20
C ILE A 8 17.91 -17.21 -4.02
N VAL A 9 17.03 -17.56 -4.94
CA VAL A 9 16.25 -16.61 -5.73
C VAL A 9 14.99 -16.26 -4.94
N ASN A 10 14.92 -15.04 -4.38
CA ASN A 10 13.70 -14.53 -3.76
C ASN A 10 12.72 -14.09 -4.86
N ARG A 11 11.55 -14.68 -4.89
CA ARG A 11 10.44 -14.27 -5.76
C ARG A 11 9.61 -13.23 -5.00
N ILE A 12 9.53 -12.03 -5.55
CA ILE A 12 8.80 -10.92 -4.94
C ILE A 12 7.74 -10.44 -5.94
N ILE A 13 6.50 -10.34 -5.50
CA ILE A 13 5.46 -9.62 -6.23
C ILE A 13 5.25 -8.27 -5.57
N VAL A 14 5.23 -7.24 -6.39
CA VAL A 14 5.06 -5.85 -5.99
C VAL A 14 3.85 -5.27 -6.71
N THR A 15 2.94 -4.64 -5.99
CA THR A 15 1.75 -4.02 -6.59
C THR A 15 1.56 -2.61 -6.05
N PRO A 16 1.64 -1.57 -6.90
CA PRO A 16 1.33 -0.19 -6.55
C PRO A 16 -0.11 0.18 -6.92
N ASP A 17 -0.58 1.33 -6.47
CA ASP A 17 -1.64 2.16 -7.04
C ASP A 17 -2.93 1.39 -7.37
N LYS A 18 -3.47 0.67 -6.41
CA LYS A 18 -4.72 -0.10 -6.61
C LYS A 18 -5.97 0.78 -6.56
N HIS A 19 -5.95 1.84 -5.77
CA HIS A 19 -7.03 2.83 -5.65
C HIS A 19 -8.41 2.19 -5.46
N PHE A 20 -8.54 1.25 -4.50
CA PHE A 20 -9.86 0.73 -4.16
C PHE A 20 -10.77 1.88 -3.65
N PRO A 21 -12.03 1.94 -4.07
CA PRO A 21 -12.79 0.98 -4.88
C PRO A 21 -12.74 1.21 -6.40
N LEU A 22 -11.96 2.19 -6.90
CA LEU A 22 -11.93 2.60 -8.31
C LEU A 22 -11.06 1.69 -9.22
N HIS A 23 -10.44 0.68 -8.62
CA HIS A 23 -9.53 -0.28 -9.27
C HIS A 23 -10.09 -0.95 -10.52
N ASP A 24 -9.24 -1.31 -11.45
CA ASP A 24 -9.58 -2.24 -12.54
C ASP A 24 -9.69 -3.68 -12.01
N LYS A 25 -10.91 -4.21 -12.00
CA LYS A 25 -11.19 -5.59 -11.56
C LYS A 25 -10.49 -6.66 -12.40
N LYS A 26 -10.16 -6.36 -13.68
CA LYS A 26 -9.41 -7.29 -14.53
C LYS A 26 -7.95 -7.31 -14.12
N ALA A 27 -7.35 -6.14 -13.85
CA ALA A 27 -5.98 -6.03 -13.36
C ALA A 27 -5.81 -6.78 -12.03
N ILE A 28 -6.72 -6.60 -11.05
CA ILE A 28 -6.66 -7.34 -9.78
C ILE A 28 -6.74 -8.85 -10.00
N ARG A 29 -7.58 -9.32 -10.92
CA ARG A 29 -7.63 -10.76 -11.26
C ARG A 29 -6.31 -11.27 -11.85
N VAL A 30 -5.63 -10.46 -12.66
CA VAL A 30 -4.30 -10.80 -13.21
C VAL A 30 -3.27 -10.87 -12.09
N VAL A 31 -3.27 -9.91 -11.16
CA VAL A 31 -2.42 -9.92 -9.97
C VAL A 31 -2.62 -11.20 -9.15
N CYS A 32 -3.86 -11.57 -8.86
CA CYS A 32 -4.17 -12.80 -8.12
C CYS A 32 -3.66 -14.06 -8.84
N LYS A 33 -3.86 -14.15 -10.16
CA LYS A 33 -3.32 -15.25 -10.97
C LYS A 33 -1.79 -15.28 -10.96
N ALA A 34 -1.13 -14.12 -11.04
CA ALA A 34 0.32 -14.02 -10.95
C ALA A 34 0.84 -14.51 -9.60
N ILE A 35 0.18 -14.13 -8.49
CA ILE A 35 0.50 -14.63 -7.14
C ILE A 35 0.40 -16.16 -7.10
N GLU A 36 -0.69 -16.73 -7.59
CA GLU A 36 -0.91 -18.18 -7.58
C GLU A 36 0.11 -18.95 -8.45
N LEU A 37 0.51 -18.36 -9.58
CA LEU A 37 1.47 -18.95 -10.50
C LEU A 37 2.92 -18.86 -9.99
N VAL A 38 3.32 -17.66 -9.55
CA VAL A 38 4.69 -17.36 -9.11
C VAL A 38 4.97 -17.95 -7.74
N LYS A 39 3.95 -18.04 -6.87
CA LYS A 39 4.07 -18.44 -5.46
C LYS A 39 5.19 -17.66 -4.78
N PRO A 40 5.02 -16.34 -4.61
CA PRO A 40 6.08 -15.45 -4.15
C PRO A 40 6.50 -15.77 -2.72
N ASP A 41 7.78 -15.58 -2.42
CA ASP A 41 8.34 -15.66 -1.06
C ASP A 41 7.99 -14.41 -0.25
N SER A 42 7.77 -13.29 -0.96
CA SER A 42 7.35 -12.02 -0.36
C SER A 42 6.37 -11.27 -1.29
N TYR A 43 5.43 -10.57 -0.68
CA TYR A 43 4.51 -9.64 -1.34
C TYR A 43 4.71 -8.23 -0.79
N ILE A 44 4.77 -7.24 -1.67
CA ILE A 44 4.90 -5.84 -1.31
C ILE A 44 3.74 -5.06 -1.91
N ASP A 45 2.92 -4.50 -1.05
CA ASP A 45 1.99 -3.44 -1.38
C ASP A 45 2.74 -2.11 -1.33
N LEU A 46 2.87 -1.44 -2.47
CA LEU A 46 3.61 -0.17 -2.54
C LEU A 46 2.75 1.06 -2.18
N GLY A 47 1.54 0.87 -1.65
CA GLY A 47 0.67 1.97 -1.26
C GLY A 47 -0.27 2.44 -2.36
N ASP A 48 -0.95 3.54 -2.09
CA ASP A 48 -2.12 4.02 -2.83
C ASP A 48 -3.11 2.88 -3.06
N THR A 49 -3.35 2.13 -1.98
CA THR A 49 -4.25 0.98 -1.95
C THR A 49 -5.69 1.43 -1.88
N GLY A 50 -5.98 2.46 -1.09
CA GLY A 50 -7.25 3.16 -1.07
C GLY A 50 -7.20 4.46 -1.85
N GLU A 51 -8.36 4.92 -2.33
CA GLU A 51 -8.46 6.17 -3.07
C GLU A 51 -8.30 7.40 -2.16
N TRP A 52 -8.99 7.43 -1.02
CA TRP A 52 -8.92 8.45 0.02
C TRP A 52 -8.98 9.91 -0.49
N GLU A 53 -9.47 10.13 -1.71
CA GLU A 53 -9.49 11.45 -2.37
C GLU A 53 -10.21 12.51 -1.52
N MET A 54 -11.22 12.10 -0.74
CA MET A 54 -11.96 13.00 0.16
C MET A 54 -11.10 13.63 1.26
N PHE A 55 -9.87 13.14 1.47
CA PHE A 55 -8.91 13.73 2.42
C PHE A 55 -7.81 14.54 1.74
N SER A 56 -7.77 14.54 0.40
CA SER A 56 -6.84 15.36 -0.38
C SER A 56 -7.18 16.85 -0.29
N ASN A 57 -6.17 17.68 -0.02
CA ASN A 57 -6.34 19.12 -0.11
C ASN A 57 -6.61 19.60 -1.55
N HIS A 58 -6.13 18.86 -2.55
CA HIS A 58 -6.38 19.18 -3.97
C HIS A 58 -7.84 19.00 -4.34
N TYR A 59 -8.48 17.96 -3.83
CA TYR A 59 -9.90 17.67 -4.10
C TYR A 59 -10.83 18.80 -3.63
N TRP A 60 -10.49 19.42 -2.48
CA TRP A 60 -11.30 20.48 -1.87
C TRP A 60 -10.83 21.89 -2.21
N LYS A 61 -9.84 22.07 -3.11
CA LYS A 61 -9.27 23.37 -3.42
C LYS A 61 -10.32 24.41 -3.84
N ASP A 62 -11.27 23.99 -4.68
CA ASP A 62 -12.33 24.83 -5.25
C ASP A 62 -13.72 24.33 -4.85
N ARG A 63 -13.83 23.62 -3.73
CA ARG A 63 -15.07 23.02 -3.22
C ARG A 63 -15.16 23.20 -1.71
N GLU A 64 -16.38 23.32 -1.21
CA GLU A 64 -16.62 23.31 0.22
C GLU A 64 -16.50 21.89 0.77
N LYS A 65 -15.72 21.73 1.83
CA LYS A 65 -15.56 20.44 2.50
C LYS A 65 -16.78 20.15 3.36
N PRO A 66 -17.45 18.99 3.19
CA PRO A 66 -18.61 18.65 3.98
C PRO A 66 -18.27 18.49 5.48
N PRO A 67 -19.26 18.66 6.37
CA PRO A 67 -19.07 18.46 7.80
C PRO A 67 -18.76 17.00 8.13
N LEU A 68 -18.23 16.75 9.33
CA LEU A 68 -17.79 15.41 9.75
C LEU A 68 -18.94 14.39 9.75
N GLU A 69 -20.16 14.81 10.06
CA GLU A 69 -21.35 13.94 10.04
C GLU A 69 -21.60 13.33 8.66
N VAL A 70 -21.13 13.97 7.59
CA VAL A 70 -21.21 13.48 6.22
C VAL A 70 -19.93 12.71 5.85
N LEU A 71 -18.77 13.22 6.26
CA LEU A 71 -17.47 12.60 5.92
C LEU A 71 -17.29 11.22 6.59
N ILE A 72 -17.68 11.04 7.85
CA ILE A 72 -17.47 9.79 8.57
C ILE A 72 -18.23 8.60 7.95
N PRO A 73 -19.52 8.70 7.58
CA PRO A 73 -20.18 7.64 6.83
C PRO A 73 -19.51 7.30 5.49
N MET A 74 -19.02 8.33 4.75
CA MET A 74 -18.28 8.12 3.51
C MET A 74 -16.98 7.38 3.76
N LEU A 75 -16.20 7.79 4.77
CA LEU A 75 -14.97 7.11 5.20
C LEU A 75 -15.23 5.65 5.56
N ASN A 76 -16.24 5.37 6.38
CA ASN A 76 -16.61 4.01 6.75
C ASN A 76 -16.94 3.13 5.53
N LYS A 77 -17.64 3.70 4.55
CA LYS A 77 -17.97 3.01 3.29
C LYS A 77 -16.70 2.70 2.50
N GLU A 78 -15.78 3.65 2.42
CA GLU A 78 -14.52 3.49 1.69
C GLU A 78 -13.60 2.49 2.39
N VAL A 79 -13.42 2.57 3.71
CA VAL A 79 -12.67 1.58 4.50
C VAL A 79 -13.17 0.15 4.24
N LYS A 80 -14.50 -0.04 4.25
CA LYS A 80 -15.09 -1.36 3.94
C LYS A 80 -14.77 -1.82 2.52
N ALA A 81 -14.82 -0.90 1.55
CA ALA A 81 -14.55 -1.22 0.15
C ALA A 81 -13.07 -1.56 -0.08
N VAL A 82 -12.14 -0.80 0.51
CA VAL A 82 -10.70 -1.06 0.46
C VAL A 82 -10.38 -2.41 1.08
N ASN A 83 -10.88 -2.68 2.30
CA ASN A 83 -10.70 -3.97 2.96
C ASN A 83 -11.20 -5.14 2.10
N LYS A 84 -12.38 -5.00 1.47
CA LYS A 84 -12.90 -6.01 0.55
C LYS A 84 -11.99 -6.24 -0.66
N GLY A 85 -11.37 -5.19 -1.18
CA GLY A 85 -10.38 -5.27 -2.25
C GLY A 85 -9.12 -6.01 -1.80
N MET A 86 -8.59 -5.69 -0.63
CA MET A 86 -7.44 -6.36 -0.03
C MET A 86 -7.73 -7.84 0.24
N ASP A 87 -8.94 -8.18 0.73
CA ASP A 87 -9.35 -9.57 0.99
C ASP A 87 -9.23 -10.47 -0.26
N VAL A 88 -9.43 -9.90 -1.45
CA VAL A 88 -9.28 -10.64 -2.72
C VAL A 88 -7.81 -11.03 -2.96
N ILE A 89 -6.89 -10.11 -2.71
CA ILE A 89 -5.45 -10.34 -2.86
C ILE A 89 -4.95 -11.28 -1.76
N ASP A 90 -5.35 -11.03 -0.51
CA ASP A 90 -4.96 -11.84 0.65
C ASP A 90 -5.34 -13.31 0.49
N LYS A 91 -6.53 -13.60 -0.05
CA LYS A 91 -6.93 -14.98 -0.36
C LYS A 91 -5.96 -15.68 -1.30
N SER A 92 -5.43 -14.98 -2.30
CA SER A 92 -4.44 -15.56 -3.22
C SER A 92 -3.07 -15.76 -2.55
N LEU A 93 -2.68 -14.82 -1.67
CA LEU A 93 -1.46 -14.93 -0.86
C LEU A 93 -1.55 -16.09 0.14
N ASP A 94 -2.69 -16.26 0.80
CA ASP A 94 -2.95 -17.35 1.74
C ASP A 94 -2.91 -18.70 1.04
N LYS A 95 -3.54 -18.81 -0.13
CA LYS A 95 -3.56 -20.03 -0.95
C LYS A 95 -2.16 -20.54 -1.30
N VAL A 96 -1.19 -19.64 -1.47
CA VAL A 96 0.20 -19.99 -1.77
C VAL A 96 1.12 -19.93 -0.56
N ASN A 97 0.56 -19.70 0.64
CA ASN A 97 1.29 -19.60 1.91
C ASN A 97 2.37 -18.50 1.92
N CYS A 98 2.12 -17.36 1.25
CA CYS A 98 3.01 -16.22 1.29
C CYS A 98 2.91 -15.50 2.64
N LYS A 99 3.90 -15.70 3.52
CA LYS A 99 3.92 -15.18 4.89
C LYS A 99 4.58 -13.81 5.04
N LYS A 100 5.49 -13.46 4.13
CA LYS A 100 6.19 -12.17 4.18
C LYS A 100 5.39 -11.16 3.38
N ARG A 101 4.65 -10.29 4.08
CA ARG A 101 3.82 -9.25 3.48
C ARG A 101 4.26 -7.89 4.01
N TYR A 102 4.49 -6.96 3.11
CA TYR A 102 4.90 -5.60 3.43
C TYR A 102 3.89 -4.61 2.85
N PHE A 103 3.54 -3.62 3.64
CA PHE A 103 2.69 -2.52 3.20
C PHE A 103 3.51 -1.22 3.34
N ILE A 104 3.80 -0.60 2.22
CA ILE A 104 4.45 0.70 2.16
C ILE A 104 3.34 1.74 1.97
N GLN A 105 3.25 2.68 2.89
CA GLN A 105 2.26 3.74 2.83
C GLN A 105 2.47 4.61 1.58
N GLY A 106 1.41 4.85 0.83
CA GLY A 106 1.39 5.80 -0.27
C GLY A 106 0.98 7.21 0.19
N ASN A 107 0.94 8.14 -0.74
CA ASN A 107 0.50 9.50 -0.44
C ASN A 107 -1.01 9.59 -0.16
N HIS A 108 -1.81 8.70 -0.72
CA HIS A 108 -3.25 8.64 -0.44
C HIS A 108 -3.52 8.19 1.00
N GLU A 109 -2.83 7.16 1.47
CA GLU A 109 -2.90 6.75 2.88
C GLU A 109 -2.38 7.86 3.81
N LEU A 110 -1.35 8.61 3.39
CA LEU A 110 -0.86 9.75 4.17
C LEU A 110 -1.91 10.85 4.32
N TRP A 111 -2.78 11.09 3.32
CA TRP A 111 -3.88 12.04 3.47
C TRP A 111 -4.86 11.59 4.56
N LEU A 112 -5.18 10.30 4.61
CA LEU A 112 -6.04 9.73 5.65
C LEU A 112 -5.40 9.89 7.03
N ASP A 113 -4.11 9.54 7.18
CA ASP A 113 -3.41 9.66 8.46
C ASP A 113 -3.30 11.12 8.90
N ASN A 114 -3.05 12.06 7.98
CA ASN A 114 -3.07 13.49 8.28
C ASN A 114 -4.46 14.01 8.70
N PHE A 115 -5.53 13.41 8.19
CA PHE A 115 -6.88 13.69 8.66
C PHE A 115 -7.06 13.21 10.10
N VAL A 116 -6.61 12.00 10.43
CA VAL A 116 -6.70 11.44 11.79
C VAL A 116 -5.87 12.27 12.79
N VAL A 117 -4.68 12.72 12.40
CA VAL A 117 -3.85 13.62 13.24
C VAL A 117 -4.60 14.89 13.61
N LYS A 118 -5.41 15.44 12.71
CA LYS A 118 -6.27 16.62 12.97
C LYS A 118 -7.54 16.29 13.75
N HIS A 119 -7.90 15.01 13.84
CA HIS A 119 -9.10 14.51 14.52
C HIS A 119 -8.74 13.36 15.46
N PRO A 120 -7.99 13.63 16.57
CA PRO A 120 -7.41 12.59 17.42
C PRO A 120 -8.42 11.74 18.17
N TYR A 121 -9.69 12.07 18.09
CA TYR A 121 -10.82 11.29 18.61
C TYR A 121 -11.33 10.22 17.61
N LEU A 122 -10.68 10.05 16.47
CA LEU A 122 -10.96 9.05 15.43
C LEU A 122 -9.71 8.17 15.15
N PRO A 123 -9.04 7.63 16.20
CA PRO A 123 -7.75 6.95 16.00
C PRO A 123 -7.87 5.67 15.19
N GLU A 124 -9.03 5.02 15.19
CA GLU A 124 -9.31 3.78 14.48
C GLU A 124 -9.26 3.92 12.95
N PHE A 125 -9.28 5.15 12.43
CA PHE A 125 -9.22 5.42 11.00
C PHE A 125 -7.80 5.67 10.48
N ASN A 126 -6.76 5.59 11.31
CA ASN A 126 -5.41 5.59 10.77
C ASN A 126 -5.22 4.39 9.80
N THR A 127 -4.33 4.53 8.84
CA THR A 127 -4.11 3.50 7.81
C THR A 127 -3.88 2.11 8.39
N TYR A 128 -3.05 2.01 9.43
CA TYR A 128 -2.68 0.72 10.00
C TYR A 128 -3.86 -0.05 10.57
N ASP A 129 -4.72 0.64 11.34
CA ASP A 129 -5.88 0.03 12.00
C ASP A 129 -7.06 -0.09 11.04
N ALA A 130 -7.36 0.95 10.24
CA ALA A 130 -8.45 0.94 9.27
C ALA A 130 -8.32 -0.21 8.25
N LEU A 131 -7.11 -0.51 7.80
CA LEU A 131 -6.84 -1.59 6.86
C LEU A 131 -6.53 -2.93 7.54
N ARG A 132 -6.57 -2.98 8.87
CA ARG A 132 -6.31 -4.19 9.67
C ARG A 132 -4.97 -4.85 9.31
N LEU A 133 -3.91 -4.04 9.10
CA LEU A 133 -2.64 -4.53 8.56
C LEU A 133 -1.99 -5.58 9.46
N LYS A 134 -2.09 -5.43 10.79
CA LYS A 134 -1.61 -6.42 11.76
C LYS A 134 -2.31 -7.77 11.60
N GLU A 135 -3.63 -7.77 11.52
CA GLU A 135 -4.44 -8.99 11.40
C GLU A 135 -4.17 -9.72 10.08
N ARG A 136 -3.91 -8.95 9.02
CA ARG A 136 -3.55 -9.45 7.68
C ARG A 136 -2.10 -9.94 7.58
N GLY A 137 -1.28 -9.71 8.64
CA GLY A 137 0.12 -10.11 8.66
C GLY A 137 1.04 -9.22 7.83
N TYR A 138 0.66 -7.98 7.61
CA TYR A 138 1.53 -7.01 6.93
C TYR A 138 2.47 -6.30 7.91
N GLU A 139 3.73 -6.20 7.54
CA GLU A 139 4.69 -5.27 8.13
C GLU A 139 4.51 -3.90 7.49
N TYR A 140 4.23 -2.88 8.31
CA TYR A 140 3.89 -1.53 7.84
C TYR A 140 5.11 -0.61 7.77
N TRP A 141 5.26 0.10 6.66
CA TRP A 141 6.33 1.06 6.39
C TRP A 141 5.73 2.45 6.08
N PRO A 142 5.86 3.43 7.01
CA PRO A 142 5.33 4.77 6.81
C PRO A 142 5.97 5.49 5.62
N TYR A 143 5.19 6.34 4.93
CA TYR A 143 5.63 7.16 3.80
C TYR A 143 6.80 8.06 4.16
N ILE A 144 6.67 8.79 5.28
CA ILE A 144 7.71 9.67 5.84
C ILE A 144 8.62 8.82 6.74
N SER A 145 9.47 8.01 6.15
CA SER A 145 10.45 7.21 6.89
C SER A 145 11.85 7.45 6.32
N THR A 146 12.81 7.67 7.21
CA THR A 146 14.24 7.69 6.85
C THR A 146 14.75 6.31 6.47
N LYS A 147 14.08 5.25 6.98
CA LYS A 147 14.38 3.86 6.63
C LYS A 147 13.42 3.41 5.54
N LYS A 148 13.97 2.82 4.48
CA LYS A 148 13.17 2.20 3.40
C LYS A 148 13.22 0.69 3.53
N LEU A 149 12.16 0.02 3.07
CA LEU A 149 12.16 -1.44 2.99
C LEU A 149 13.27 -1.89 2.05
N LYS A 150 14.18 -2.72 2.55
CA LYS A 150 15.27 -3.28 1.76
C LYS A 150 15.21 -4.80 1.76
N ILE A 151 15.16 -5.39 0.58
CA ILE A 151 15.25 -6.83 0.39
C ILE A 151 16.41 -7.14 -0.55
N GLY A 152 17.43 -7.77 -0.03
CA GLY A 152 18.68 -7.96 -0.76
C GLY A 152 19.33 -6.63 -1.13
N LYS A 153 19.49 -6.37 -2.43
CA LYS A 153 20.06 -5.11 -2.96
C LYS A 153 18.99 -4.09 -3.38
N LEU A 154 17.70 -4.43 -3.29
CA LEU A 154 16.62 -3.59 -3.75
C LEU A 154 16.03 -2.78 -2.59
N ASN A 155 15.81 -1.49 -2.82
CA ASN A 155 15.04 -0.62 -1.95
C ASN A 155 13.64 -0.43 -2.55
N PHE A 156 12.62 -0.45 -1.70
CA PHE A 156 11.23 -0.29 -2.08
C PHE A 156 10.66 0.96 -1.42
N THR A 157 10.00 1.78 -2.21
CA THR A 157 9.31 3.01 -1.78
C THR A 157 8.16 3.29 -2.72
N HIS A 158 7.11 3.94 -2.22
CA HIS A 158 5.98 4.36 -3.05
C HIS A 158 6.38 5.40 -4.11
N GLY A 159 7.41 6.19 -3.84
CA GLY A 159 7.89 7.23 -4.76
C GLY A 159 7.73 8.63 -4.15
N ASP A 160 8.87 9.24 -3.84
CA ASP A 160 8.90 10.53 -3.15
C ASP A 160 9.09 11.70 -4.14
N TYR A 161 9.41 11.41 -5.40
CA TYR A 161 9.78 12.41 -6.39
C TYR A 161 8.98 12.27 -7.69
N VAL A 162 8.29 13.35 -8.07
CA VAL A 162 7.47 13.43 -9.29
C VAL A 162 8.17 14.15 -10.46
N PRO A 163 9.29 14.94 -10.25
CA PRO A 163 9.91 15.70 -11.34
C PRO A 163 10.53 14.81 -12.41
N ILE A 164 10.76 15.39 -13.60
CA ILE A 164 11.34 14.71 -14.79
C ILE A 164 12.62 13.91 -14.50
N HIS A 165 13.39 14.28 -13.47
CA HIS A 165 14.60 13.59 -13.04
C HIS A 165 14.40 12.72 -11.79
N HIS A 166 13.18 12.20 -11.54
CA HIS A 166 12.86 11.41 -10.35
C HIS A 166 13.78 10.20 -10.15
N ALA A 167 14.09 9.45 -11.21
CA ALA A 167 14.98 8.29 -11.13
C ALA A 167 16.38 8.64 -10.62
N LYS A 168 16.98 9.74 -11.11
CA LYS A 168 18.29 10.22 -10.66
C LYS A 168 18.26 10.65 -9.19
N LYS A 169 17.19 11.33 -8.76
CA LYS A 169 17.00 11.74 -7.37
C LYS A 169 16.85 10.53 -6.45
N HIS A 170 16.05 9.55 -6.83
CA HIS A 170 15.90 8.30 -6.05
C HIS A 170 17.24 7.58 -5.89
N LEU A 171 17.99 7.40 -6.99
CA LEU A 171 19.32 6.77 -6.92
C LEU A 171 20.30 7.53 -6.00
N ALA A 172 20.25 8.85 -5.97
CA ALA A 172 21.10 9.65 -5.10
C ALA A 172 20.69 9.56 -3.62
N SER A 173 19.40 9.39 -3.33
CA SER A 173 18.84 9.36 -1.97
C SER A 173 18.98 8.01 -1.27
N TYR A 174 19.20 6.91 -2.00
CA TYR A 174 19.19 5.54 -1.47
C TYR A 174 20.51 4.80 -1.68
N LYS A 175 21.63 5.54 -1.63
CA LYS A 175 22.98 4.98 -1.64
C LYS A 175 23.32 4.25 -0.35
#